data_c522d6fb72436d2ccc671b41e04c98f6
#
_entry.id   c522d6fb72436d2ccc671b41e04c98f6
#
_cell.length_a   1.000
_cell.length_b   1.000
_cell.length_c   1.000
_cell.angle_alpha   90.00
_cell.angle_beta   90.00
_cell.angle_gamma   90.00
#
_symmetry.space_group_name_H-M   'P 1'
#
loop_
_entity.id
_entity.type
_entity.pdbx_description
1 polymer ?
#
loop_
_entity_poly.entity_id
_entity_poly.type
_entity_poly.pdbx_seq_one_letter_code
_entity_poly.pdbx_strand_id
1 'polypeptide(L)'
;MEQVRRNGMIDINAAIEQGLIQYNEAEVHGARKNKFWFNNYTWMYKEVDNDYNTYEEYAEIICYELSKLLSIRSAEYDLASFNGKKGVITRSVINDNEKLIHGTELLNEVYEDYFVLKQTLHKSFKNLLEQYNIKTLEEFHKLPEQDKISFQEKLMKLYNQSCVNPEDFINDLDEININDLFNYCLELDGLYPDNFVDMKNGIISSNNLYDIWSAVEIYCKISGYTLDTKSFMTDLTDMFVFDLITNQGDRHADNWGIVIDRDTNIIKLASLYDNSGALSLNREKAIVNIDDFSKRLKIEKRPAKVKGIYAKMKETIEHSFSGVKIYAEDVLERRKNTKLIETYISDSSEEFQERLEEKLSLITDENIDMIFCEIESKTHQPIPDVVKNVARQILMFNKNKINDMLSVKKGGEKR
;
A
#
# COMPACT_ATOMS: atom_id res chain seq x y z
N MET A 1 26.28 7.05 -16.56
CA MET A 1 25.12 7.52 -17.36
C MET A 1 24.98 9.05 -17.43
N GLU A 2 25.58 9.80 -16.51
CA GLU A 2 25.54 11.28 -16.51
C GLU A 2 25.98 11.94 -17.83
N GLN A 3 26.98 11.39 -18.52
CA GLN A 3 27.51 11.92 -19.80
C GLN A 3 26.49 11.89 -20.96
N VAL A 4 25.40 11.16 -20.83
CA VAL A 4 24.31 11.09 -21.80
C VAL A 4 23.03 11.80 -21.31
N ARG A 5 23.12 12.57 -20.24
CA ARG A 5 22.00 13.36 -19.73
C ARG A 5 21.73 14.55 -20.65
N ARG A 6 20.53 14.68 -21.16
CA ARG A 6 20.04 15.77 -22.01
C ARG A 6 18.73 16.31 -21.47
N ASN A 7 18.62 17.62 -21.35
CA ASN A 7 17.43 18.27 -20.81
C ASN A 7 16.93 17.65 -19.49
N GLY A 8 17.87 17.35 -18.57
CA GLY A 8 17.58 16.79 -17.27
C GLY A 8 17.32 15.28 -17.23
N MET A 9 17.21 14.60 -18.36
CA MET A 9 16.90 13.18 -18.46
C MET A 9 18.07 12.39 -19.05
N ILE A 10 18.29 11.18 -18.57
CA ILE A 10 19.20 10.22 -19.18
C ILE A 10 18.62 9.81 -20.54
N ASP A 11 19.33 10.12 -21.62
CA ASP A 11 18.97 9.73 -22.98
C ASP A 11 19.40 8.27 -23.22
N ILE A 12 18.43 7.35 -23.13
CA ILE A 12 18.72 5.91 -23.27
C ILE A 12 19.20 5.56 -24.68
N ASN A 13 18.69 6.22 -25.73
CA ASN A 13 19.17 5.99 -27.08
C ASN A 13 20.66 6.35 -27.21
N ALA A 14 21.05 7.52 -26.71
CA ALA A 14 22.45 7.94 -26.70
C ALA A 14 23.32 7.00 -25.83
N ALA A 15 22.79 6.48 -24.74
CA ALA A 15 23.51 5.54 -23.87
C ALA A 15 23.74 4.18 -24.58
N ILE A 16 22.79 3.70 -25.35
CA ILE A 16 22.90 2.49 -26.17
C ILE A 16 23.93 2.72 -27.27
N GLU A 17 23.86 3.80 -28.04
CA GLU A 17 24.77 4.17 -29.09
C GLU A 17 26.22 4.28 -28.63
N GLN A 18 26.44 4.75 -27.39
CA GLN A 18 27.75 4.85 -26.77
C GLN A 18 28.21 3.54 -26.08
N GLY A 19 27.42 2.48 -26.13
CA GLY A 19 27.74 1.21 -25.49
C GLY A 19 27.69 1.23 -23.94
N LEU A 20 27.06 2.23 -23.35
CA LEU A 20 26.90 2.37 -21.88
C LEU A 20 25.76 1.52 -21.34
N ILE A 21 24.82 1.14 -22.20
CA ILE A 21 23.66 0.31 -21.90
C ILE A 21 23.67 -0.89 -22.85
N GLN A 22 23.56 -2.06 -22.25
CA GLN A 22 23.27 -3.30 -22.97
C GLN A 22 21.75 -3.48 -22.98
N TYR A 23 21.14 -3.25 -24.12
CA TYR A 23 19.71 -3.41 -24.32
C TYR A 23 19.36 -4.91 -24.36
N ASN A 24 18.48 -5.33 -23.49
CA ASN A 24 17.89 -6.68 -23.52
C ASN A 24 16.48 -6.52 -24.11
N GLU A 25 16.19 -7.20 -25.23
CA GLU A 25 14.88 -7.12 -25.90
C GLU A 25 13.70 -7.70 -25.07
N ALA A 26 13.91 -8.03 -23.80
CA ALA A 26 12.86 -8.54 -22.95
C ALA A 26 11.89 -7.41 -22.56
N GLU A 27 10.84 -7.26 -23.33
CA GLU A 27 9.69 -6.45 -22.94
C GLU A 27 9.01 -7.05 -21.69
N VAL A 28 8.56 -6.18 -20.79
CA VAL A 28 7.74 -6.62 -19.65
C VAL A 28 6.32 -6.86 -20.17
N HIS A 29 5.96 -8.13 -20.37
CA HIS A 29 4.64 -8.51 -20.87
C HIS A 29 3.52 -7.99 -19.96
N GLY A 30 2.42 -7.52 -20.58
CA GLY A 30 1.22 -7.05 -19.88
C GLY A 30 1.26 -5.60 -19.41
N ALA A 31 2.35 -4.87 -19.62
CA ALA A 31 2.43 -3.45 -19.27
C ALA A 31 1.61 -2.59 -20.25
N ARG A 32 0.81 -1.64 -19.73
CA ARG A 32 0.08 -0.64 -20.54
C ARG A 32 1.00 0.39 -21.18
N LYS A 33 2.23 0.54 -20.69
CA LYS A 33 3.27 1.49 -21.10
C LYS A 33 4.54 0.72 -21.42
N ASN A 34 5.42 1.30 -22.25
CA ASN A 34 6.67 0.66 -22.58
C ASN A 34 7.54 0.49 -21.32
N LYS A 35 7.88 -0.74 -21.00
CA LYS A 35 8.81 -1.10 -19.94
C LYS A 35 9.79 -2.13 -20.49
N PHE A 36 11.07 -1.93 -20.26
CA PHE A 36 12.09 -2.91 -20.63
C PHE A 36 13.28 -2.87 -19.70
N TRP A 37 13.92 -4.02 -19.56
CA TRP A 37 15.13 -4.17 -18.76
C TRP A 37 16.39 -3.94 -19.62
N PHE A 38 17.46 -3.48 -18.98
CA PHE A 38 18.78 -3.34 -19.58
C PHE A 38 19.88 -3.63 -18.55
N ASN A 39 21.14 -3.73 -19.02
CA ASN A 39 22.30 -4.08 -18.21
C ASN A 39 22.07 -5.34 -17.36
N ASN A 40 21.74 -6.43 -18.02
CA ASN A 40 21.50 -7.74 -17.40
C ASN A 40 20.47 -7.67 -16.26
N TYR A 41 19.31 -7.05 -16.53
CA TYR A 41 18.18 -6.88 -15.60
C TYR A 41 18.51 -6.04 -14.34
N THR A 42 19.61 -5.28 -14.35
CA THR A 42 19.96 -4.39 -13.23
C THR A 42 19.11 -3.12 -13.23
N TRP A 43 18.74 -2.62 -14.41
CA TRP A 43 17.96 -1.40 -14.59
C TRP A 43 16.77 -1.64 -15.49
N MET A 44 15.66 -0.95 -15.18
CA MET A 44 14.46 -0.95 -16.00
C MET A 44 14.10 0.48 -16.41
N TYR A 45 13.78 0.68 -17.69
CA TYR A 45 13.09 1.87 -18.14
C TYR A 45 11.59 1.66 -18.04
N LYS A 46 10.88 2.68 -17.55
CA LYS A 46 9.42 2.75 -17.47
C LYS A 46 8.96 4.05 -18.12
N GLU A 47 8.22 3.95 -19.25
CA GLU A 47 7.57 5.10 -19.84
C GLU A 47 6.49 5.64 -18.92
N VAL A 48 6.42 6.98 -18.74
CA VAL A 48 5.30 7.63 -18.05
C VAL A 48 4.19 7.97 -19.03
N ASP A 49 3.00 8.25 -18.51
CA ASP A 49 1.86 8.59 -19.36
C ASP A 49 2.01 9.98 -19.96
N ASN A 50 2.44 10.02 -21.23
CA ASN A 50 2.62 11.26 -21.94
C ASN A 50 1.30 11.81 -22.49
N ASP A 51 0.25 10.98 -22.64
CA ASP A 51 -1.02 11.35 -23.26
C ASP A 51 -1.91 12.11 -22.26
N TYR A 52 -1.80 11.79 -20.95
CA TYR A 52 -2.59 12.43 -19.89
C TYR A 52 -1.91 13.64 -19.25
N ASN A 53 -0.76 14.07 -19.77
CA ASN A 53 -0.09 15.26 -19.33
C ASN A 53 0.13 15.28 -17.78
N THR A 54 0.63 14.18 -17.22
CA THR A 54 0.91 13.96 -15.80
C THR A 54 2.35 14.31 -15.42
N TYR A 55 2.68 14.16 -14.12
CA TYR A 55 4.02 14.32 -13.56
C TYR A 55 4.47 13.07 -12.78
N GLU A 56 4.08 11.89 -13.26
CA GLU A 56 4.39 10.59 -12.62
C GLU A 56 5.90 10.41 -12.41
N GLU A 57 6.72 10.89 -13.35
CA GLU A 57 8.18 10.83 -13.27
C GLU A 57 8.73 11.56 -12.04
N TYR A 58 8.12 12.69 -11.66
CA TYR A 58 8.50 13.42 -10.46
C TYR A 58 7.98 12.76 -9.19
N ALA A 59 6.84 12.07 -9.23
CA ALA A 59 6.35 11.31 -8.10
C ALA A 59 7.36 10.22 -7.70
N GLU A 60 7.87 9.46 -8.67
CA GLU A 60 8.86 8.40 -8.43
C GLU A 60 10.14 8.96 -7.79
N ILE A 61 10.70 10.04 -8.36
CA ILE A 61 11.97 10.60 -7.88
C ILE A 61 11.83 11.28 -6.53
N ILE A 62 10.78 12.07 -6.32
CA ILE A 62 10.54 12.74 -5.04
C ILE A 62 10.32 11.68 -3.95
N CYS A 63 9.56 10.61 -4.24
CA CYS A 63 9.36 9.51 -3.33
C CYS A 63 10.67 8.77 -3.01
N TYR A 64 11.56 8.59 -3.99
CA TYR A 64 12.88 8.00 -3.76
C TYR A 64 13.73 8.87 -2.83
N GLU A 65 13.85 10.17 -3.09
CA GLU A 65 14.62 11.07 -2.22
C GLU A 65 13.99 11.20 -0.82
N LEU A 66 12.66 11.25 -0.73
CA LEU A 66 11.94 11.24 0.55
C LEU A 66 12.19 9.94 1.33
N SER A 67 12.23 8.79 0.65
CA SER A 67 12.48 7.51 1.31
C SER A 67 13.87 7.47 1.96
N LYS A 68 14.89 8.08 1.33
CA LYS A 68 16.23 8.23 1.92
C LYS A 68 16.19 9.08 3.18
N LEU A 69 15.49 10.22 3.14
CA LEU A 69 15.31 11.09 4.31
C LEU A 69 14.64 10.34 5.47
N LEU A 70 13.64 9.53 5.18
CA LEU A 70 12.89 8.77 6.17
C LEU A 70 13.55 7.43 6.57
N SER A 71 14.73 7.11 6.01
CA SER A 71 15.40 5.81 6.20
C SER A 71 14.50 4.62 5.87
N ILE A 72 13.72 4.71 4.80
CA ILE A 72 12.84 3.67 4.27
C ILE A 72 13.47 3.09 3.01
N ARG A 73 13.49 1.78 2.86
CA ARG A 73 14.06 1.13 1.68
C ARG A 73 13.16 1.35 0.46
N SER A 74 13.72 1.92 -0.61
CA SER A 74 13.03 2.16 -1.88
C SER A 74 13.95 1.85 -3.05
N ALA A 75 13.34 1.49 -4.18
CA ALA A 75 14.05 1.42 -5.45
C ALA A 75 14.64 2.78 -5.81
N GLU A 76 15.82 2.76 -6.42
CA GLU A 76 16.48 3.96 -6.94
C GLU A 76 15.82 4.39 -8.24
N TYR A 77 15.53 5.69 -8.36
CA TYR A 77 14.93 6.27 -9.56
C TYR A 77 15.74 7.44 -10.13
N ASP A 78 15.69 7.58 -11.47
CA ASP A 78 16.21 8.73 -12.17
C ASP A 78 15.35 9.06 -13.40
N LEU A 79 15.36 10.33 -13.83
CA LEU A 79 14.66 10.76 -15.04
C LEU A 79 15.35 10.20 -16.28
N ALA A 80 14.55 9.70 -17.20
CA ALA A 80 15.05 9.16 -18.46
C ALA A 80 14.13 9.46 -19.63
N SER A 81 14.69 9.34 -20.84
CA SER A 81 13.93 9.39 -22.09
C SER A 81 14.36 8.27 -23.02
N PHE A 82 13.40 7.71 -23.76
CA PHE A 82 13.64 6.72 -24.80
C PHE A 82 12.74 6.98 -25.99
N ASN A 83 13.30 7.05 -27.19
CA ASN A 83 12.59 7.38 -28.43
C ASN A 83 11.78 8.69 -28.33
N GLY A 84 12.33 9.69 -27.65
CA GLY A 84 11.67 10.99 -27.43
C GLY A 84 10.54 11.00 -26.41
N LYS A 85 10.24 9.86 -25.80
CA LYS A 85 9.23 9.73 -24.73
C LYS A 85 9.87 9.84 -23.36
N LYS A 86 9.20 10.53 -22.47
CA LYS A 86 9.62 10.69 -21.07
C LYS A 86 9.34 9.43 -20.26
N GLY A 87 10.19 9.18 -19.29
CA GLY A 87 10.04 8.09 -18.36
C GLY A 87 11.01 8.21 -17.19
N VAL A 88 11.14 7.13 -16.48
CA VAL A 88 12.13 6.94 -15.42
C VAL A 88 12.93 5.69 -15.69
N ILE A 89 14.15 5.65 -15.18
CA ILE A 89 14.87 4.40 -14.96
C ILE A 89 14.81 4.07 -13.48
N THR A 90 14.70 2.79 -13.19
CA THR A 90 14.73 2.29 -11.82
C THR A 90 15.68 1.13 -11.71
N ARG A 91 16.39 1.06 -10.60
CA ARG A 91 17.26 -0.07 -10.30
C ARG A 91 16.42 -1.25 -9.82
N SER A 92 16.86 -2.46 -10.16
CA SER A 92 16.27 -3.69 -9.63
C SER A 92 16.24 -3.67 -8.12
N VAL A 93 15.11 -4.08 -7.54
CA VAL A 93 14.94 -4.20 -6.07
C VAL A 93 15.55 -5.47 -5.48
N ILE A 94 16.11 -6.33 -6.36
CA ILE A 94 16.78 -7.59 -5.97
C ILE A 94 18.21 -7.61 -6.45
N ASN A 95 19.04 -8.36 -5.75
CA ASN A 95 20.40 -8.73 -6.13
C ASN A 95 20.40 -10.08 -6.86
N ASP A 96 21.55 -10.49 -7.40
CA ASP A 96 21.70 -11.72 -8.21
C ASP A 96 21.31 -13.01 -7.46
N ASN A 97 21.52 -13.05 -6.14
CA ASN A 97 21.18 -14.19 -5.28
C ASN A 97 19.76 -14.11 -4.70
N GLU A 98 18.97 -13.12 -5.07
CA GLU A 98 17.63 -12.93 -4.57
C GLU A 98 16.55 -13.28 -5.61
N LYS A 99 15.35 -13.58 -5.14
CA LYS A 99 14.14 -13.76 -5.95
C LYS A 99 13.04 -12.80 -5.43
N LEU A 100 12.45 -12.03 -6.34
CA LEU A 100 11.25 -11.26 -6.05
C LEU A 100 10.02 -12.12 -6.32
N ILE A 101 9.06 -12.05 -5.40
CA ILE A 101 7.69 -12.56 -5.57
C ILE A 101 6.77 -11.37 -5.35
N HIS A 102 5.99 -11.01 -6.35
CA HIS A 102 5.00 -9.93 -6.23
C HIS A 102 3.86 -10.33 -5.31
N GLY A 103 3.23 -9.35 -4.66
CA GLY A 103 2.10 -9.59 -3.76
C GLY A 103 0.97 -10.39 -4.42
N THR A 104 0.65 -10.13 -5.68
CA THR A 104 -0.35 -10.92 -6.43
C THR A 104 0.06 -12.39 -6.55
N GLU A 105 1.32 -12.68 -6.85
CA GLU A 105 1.85 -14.05 -6.94
C GLU A 105 1.78 -14.74 -5.58
N LEU A 106 2.24 -14.05 -4.52
CA LEU A 106 2.21 -14.54 -3.15
C LEU A 106 0.78 -14.86 -2.67
N LEU A 107 -0.15 -13.93 -2.87
CA LEU A 107 -1.54 -14.10 -2.46
C LEU A 107 -2.21 -15.25 -3.21
N ASN A 108 -1.89 -15.45 -4.48
CA ASN A 108 -2.39 -16.57 -5.27
C ASN A 108 -1.81 -17.91 -4.80
N GLU A 109 -0.53 -17.95 -4.39
CA GLU A 109 0.12 -19.18 -3.89
C GLU A 109 -0.56 -19.71 -2.62
N VAL A 110 -0.98 -18.81 -1.73
CA VAL A 110 -1.65 -19.19 -0.47
C VAL A 110 -3.19 -19.19 -0.58
N TYR A 111 -3.73 -19.07 -1.79
CA TYR A 111 -5.14 -18.86 -2.03
C TYR A 111 -6.05 -19.94 -1.40
N GLU A 112 -5.76 -21.20 -1.66
CA GLU A 112 -6.61 -22.31 -1.16
C GLU A 112 -6.47 -22.49 0.35
N ASP A 113 -5.25 -22.36 0.88
CA ASP A 113 -4.95 -22.61 2.29
C ASP A 113 -5.42 -21.49 3.22
N TYR A 114 -5.73 -20.33 2.69
CA TYR A 114 -6.16 -19.19 3.51
C TYR A 114 -7.50 -18.61 3.07
N PHE A 115 -7.58 -18.08 1.86
CA PHE A 115 -8.76 -17.32 1.42
C PHE A 115 -9.99 -18.18 1.25
N VAL A 116 -9.87 -19.39 0.69
CA VAL A 116 -10.99 -20.32 0.54
C VAL A 116 -11.52 -20.76 1.90
N LEU A 117 -10.63 -21.06 2.86
CA LEU A 117 -11.02 -21.41 4.22
C LEU A 117 -11.75 -20.27 4.91
N LYS A 118 -11.27 -19.03 4.82
CA LYS A 118 -11.92 -17.85 5.43
C LYS A 118 -13.29 -17.56 4.80
N GLN A 119 -13.42 -17.65 3.49
CA GLN A 119 -14.70 -17.49 2.80
C GLN A 119 -15.69 -18.58 3.20
N THR A 120 -15.20 -19.81 3.39
CA THR A 120 -16.04 -20.95 3.83
C THR A 120 -16.51 -20.72 5.27
N LEU A 121 -15.65 -20.29 6.17
CA LEU A 121 -16.00 -19.93 7.54
C LEU A 121 -17.10 -18.87 7.55
N HIS A 122 -16.90 -17.79 6.80
CA HIS A 122 -17.87 -16.70 6.70
C HIS A 122 -19.27 -17.19 6.27
N LYS A 123 -19.35 -17.95 5.17
CA LYS A 123 -20.63 -18.52 4.69
C LYS A 123 -21.28 -19.44 5.72
N SER A 124 -20.48 -20.28 6.36
CA SER A 124 -20.94 -21.22 7.39
C SER A 124 -21.43 -20.50 8.63
N PHE A 125 -20.76 -19.39 9.01
CA PHE A 125 -21.18 -18.54 10.12
C PHE A 125 -22.51 -17.85 9.84
N LYS A 126 -22.73 -17.30 8.64
CA LYS A 126 -24.04 -16.74 8.24
C LYS A 126 -25.17 -17.77 8.36
N ASN A 127 -24.94 -18.99 7.87
CA ASN A 127 -25.90 -20.07 8.00
C ASN A 127 -26.18 -20.42 9.48
N LEU A 128 -25.14 -20.37 10.33
CA LEU A 128 -25.28 -20.60 11.76
C LEU A 128 -26.12 -19.50 12.44
N LEU A 129 -25.93 -18.23 12.09
CA LEU A 129 -26.75 -17.11 12.57
C LEU A 129 -28.21 -17.27 12.17
N GLU A 130 -28.48 -17.67 10.91
CA GLU A 130 -29.84 -17.92 10.43
C GLU A 130 -30.50 -19.10 11.19
N GLN A 131 -29.75 -20.17 11.47
CA GLN A 131 -30.26 -21.35 12.19
C GLN A 131 -30.76 -20.97 13.60
N TYR A 132 -30.09 -20.03 14.28
CA TYR A 132 -30.47 -19.56 15.60
C TYR A 132 -31.32 -18.29 15.58
N ASN A 133 -31.62 -17.77 14.38
CA ASN A 133 -32.38 -16.53 14.17
C ASN A 133 -31.80 -15.33 14.93
N ILE A 134 -30.49 -15.19 14.89
CA ILE A 134 -29.72 -14.07 15.50
C ILE A 134 -28.93 -13.32 14.42
N LYS A 135 -28.76 -12.00 14.62
CA LYS A 135 -28.00 -11.14 13.73
C LYS A 135 -26.90 -10.37 14.44
N THR A 136 -27.00 -10.26 15.75
CA THR A 136 -26.10 -9.46 16.57
C THR A 136 -25.64 -10.24 17.79
N LEU A 137 -24.51 -9.83 18.35
CA LEU A 137 -23.99 -10.37 19.60
C LEU A 137 -24.97 -10.19 20.77
N GLU A 138 -25.74 -9.08 20.79
CA GLU A 138 -26.77 -8.87 21.80
C GLU A 138 -27.92 -9.90 21.72
N GLU A 139 -28.32 -10.29 20.51
CA GLU A 139 -29.31 -11.33 20.31
C GLU A 139 -28.79 -12.70 20.74
N PHE A 140 -27.51 -13.01 20.46
CA PHE A 140 -26.85 -14.20 20.99
C PHE A 140 -26.91 -14.24 22.53
N HIS A 141 -26.58 -13.16 23.22
CA HIS A 141 -26.63 -13.12 24.69
C HIS A 141 -28.04 -13.30 25.27
N LYS A 142 -29.10 -13.10 24.49
CA LYS A 142 -30.50 -13.36 24.89
C LYS A 142 -30.97 -14.78 24.66
N LEU A 143 -30.17 -15.63 23.99
CA LEU A 143 -30.53 -17.05 23.79
C LEU A 143 -30.65 -17.80 25.13
N PRO A 144 -31.47 -18.87 25.20
CA PRO A 144 -31.43 -19.85 26.27
C PRO A 144 -30.02 -20.44 26.43
N GLU A 145 -29.62 -20.76 27.67
CA GLU A 145 -28.26 -21.22 27.94
C GLU A 145 -27.84 -22.45 27.12
N GLN A 146 -28.76 -23.38 26.93
CA GLN A 146 -28.51 -24.59 26.14
C GLN A 146 -28.27 -24.28 24.66
N ASP A 147 -28.95 -23.25 24.13
CA ASP A 147 -28.76 -22.81 22.73
C ASP A 147 -27.44 -22.05 22.59
N LYS A 148 -27.02 -21.28 23.60
CA LYS A 148 -25.70 -20.61 23.62
C LYS A 148 -24.57 -21.63 23.54
N ILE A 149 -24.60 -22.65 24.40
CA ILE A 149 -23.60 -23.73 24.41
C ILE A 149 -23.55 -24.41 23.03
N SER A 150 -24.71 -24.81 22.51
CA SER A 150 -24.78 -25.45 21.20
C SER A 150 -24.30 -24.57 20.06
N PHE A 151 -24.56 -23.26 20.11
CA PHE A 151 -24.03 -22.29 19.15
C PHE A 151 -22.50 -22.19 19.25
N GLN A 152 -21.96 -22.07 20.47
CA GLN A 152 -20.50 -21.95 20.71
C GLN A 152 -19.76 -23.20 20.23
N GLU A 153 -20.27 -24.40 20.51
CA GLU A 153 -19.69 -25.66 20.01
C GLU A 153 -19.62 -25.71 18.48
N LYS A 154 -20.70 -25.29 17.81
CA LYS A 154 -20.75 -25.25 16.33
C LYS A 154 -19.81 -24.19 15.79
N LEU A 155 -19.76 -23.00 16.41
CA LEU A 155 -18.89 -21.91 15.98
C LEU A 155 -17.42 -22.29 16.15
N MET A 156 -17.04 -22.90 17.28
CA MET A 156 -15.70 -23.43 17.51
C MET A 156 -15.30 -24.45 16.44
N LYS A 157 -16.20 -25.37 16.12
CA LYS A 157 -15.95 -26.36 15.06
C LYS A 157 -15.72 -25.71 13.70
N LEU A 158 -16.53 -24.72 13.34
CA LEU A 158 -16.38 -23.98 12.09
C LEU A 158 -15.06 -23.21 12.04
N TYR A 159 -14.73 -22.55 13.14
CA TYR A 159 -13.47 -21.81 13.25
C TYR A 159 -12.27 -22.75 13.07
N ASN A 160 -12.20 -23.85 13.83
CA ASN A 160 -11.12 -24.83 13.74
C ASN A 160 -10.99 -25.44 12.33
N GLN A 161 -12.10 -25.65 11.62
CA GLN A 161 -12.08 -26.10 10.22
C GLN A 161 -11.51 -25.05 9.26
N SER A 162 -11.46 -23.80 9.65
CA SER A 162 -10.93 -22.69 8.85
C SER A 162 -9.51 -22.26 9.28
N CYS A 163 -8.94 -22.85 10.31
CA CYS A 163 -7.58 -22.60 10.72
C CYS A 163 -6.60 -23.36 9.83
N VAL A 164 -5.57 -22.66 9.35
CA VAL A 164 -4.47 -23.28 8.61
C VAL A 164 -3.53 -24.03 9.53
N ASN A 165 -3.32 -23.50 10.75
CA ASN A 165 -2.41 -24.07 11.72
C ASN A 165 -3.17 -24.75 12.86
N PRO A 166 -2.79 -26.00 13.22
CA PRO A 166 -3.38 -26.68 14.37
C PRO A 166 -3.17 -25.97 15.72
N GLU A 167 -2.13 -25.16 15.83
CA GLU A 167 -1.85 -24.35 17.02
C GLU A 167 -2.85 -23.22 17.27
N ASP A 168 -3.58 -22.81 16.22
CA ASP A 168 -4.66 -21.83 16.31
C ASP A 168 -6.00 -22.47 16.72
N PHE A 169 -6.05 -23.79 16.91
CA PHE A 169 -7.29 -24.49 17.28
C PHE A 169 -7.70 -24.15 18.70
N ILE A 170 -8.98 -23.87 18.86
CA ILE A 170 -9.62 -23.74 20.16
C ILE A 170 -10.09 -25.14 20.57
N ASN A 171 -9.55 -25.65 21.65
CA ASN A 171 -9.83 -27.03 22.08
C ASN A 171 -10.87 -27.10 23.19
N ASP A 172 -11.08 -26.01 23.94
CA ASP A 172 -12.04 -25.92 25.03
C ASP A 172 -12.98 -24.73 24.85
N LEU A 173 -14.26 -24.92 25.19
CA LEU A 173 -15.26 -23.85 25.17
C LEU A 173 -14.92 -22.74 26.16
N ASP A 174 -14.25 -23.05 27.27
CA ASP A 174 -13.82 -22.08 28.26
C ASP A 174 -12.67 -21.17 27.75
N GLU A 175 -11.94 -21.58 26.71
CA GLU A 175 -10.92 -20.79 26.06
C GLU A 175 -11.50 -19.79 25.04
N ILE A 176 -12.80 -19.93 24.69
CA ILE A 176 -13.43 -19.08 23.70
C ILE A 176 -13.80 -17.72 24.31
N ASN A 177 -13.15 -16.67 23.85
CA ASN A 177 -13.77 -15.36 23.92
C ASN A 177 -14.84 -15.25 22.81
N ILE A 178 -16.08 -15.60 23.16
CA ILE A 178 -17.18 -15.63 22.20
C ILE A 178 -17.40 -14.27 21.52
N ASN A 179 -17.15 -13.15 22.24
CA ASN A 179 -17.31 -11.83 21.71
C ASN A 179 -16.29 -11.56 20.58
N ASP A 180 -15.04 -11.93 20.81
CA ASP A 180 -13.99 -11.73 19.83
C ASP A 180 -14.20 -12.63 18.61
N LEU A 181 -14.54 -13.90 18.84
CA LEU A 181 -14.79 -14.85 17.75
C LEU A 181 -16.04 -14.48 16.92
N PHE A 182 -17.10 -14.00 17.57
CA PHE A 182 -18.31 -13.55 16.90
C PHE A 182 -18.02 -12.31 16.05
N ASN A 183 -17.32 -11.32 16.63
CA ASN A 183 -16.91 -10.12 15.92
C ASN A 183 -16.00 -10.43 14.75
N TYR A 184 -14.98 -11.28 14.95
CA TYR A 184 -14.11 -11.75 13.88
C TYR A 184 -14.90 -12.34 12.70
N CYS A 185 -15.87 -13.22 12.97
CA CYS A 185 -16.68 -13.81 11.92
C CYS A 185 -17.62 -12.80 11.22
N LEU A 186 -18.11 -11.75 11.94
CA LEU A 186 -18.84 -10.64 11.33
C LEU A 186 -17.94 -9.79 10.42
N GLU A 187 -16.73 -9.55 10.85
CA GLU A 187 -15.74 -8.79 10.10
C GLU A 187 -15.39 -9.45 8.77
N LEU A 188 -15.41 -10.78 8.71
CA LEU A 188 -15.21 -11.54 7.47
C LEU A 188 -16.22 -11.15 6.37
N ASP A 189 -17.43 -10.67 6.71
CA ASP A 189 -18.41 -10.22 5.72
C ASP A 189 -17.92 -9.04 4.89
N GLY A 190 -17.20 -8.12 5.54
CA GLY A 190 -16.60 -6.99 4.86
C GLY A 190 -15.34 -7.35 4.07
N LEU A 191 -14.57 -8.35 4.53
CA LEU A 191 -13.29 -8.76 3.93
C LEU A 191 -13.50 -9.73 2.76
N TYR A 192 -14.43 -10.67 2.90
CA TYR A 192 -14.66 -11.77 1.96
C TYR A 192 -16.12 -11.78 1.46
N PRO A 193 -16.58 -10.71 0.78
CA PRO A 193 -17.91 -10.69 0.19
C PRO A 193 -18.05 -11.83 -0.85
N ASP A 194 -19.27 -12.21 -1.19
CA ASP A 194 -19.55 -13.34 -2.10
C ASP A 194 -18.81 -13.29 -3.43
N ASN A 195 -18.37 -12.09 -3.86
CA ASN A 195 -17.61 -11.85 -5.08
C ASN A 195 -16.12 -11.51 -4.80
N PHE A 196 -15.60 -11.91 -3.64
CA PHE A 196 -14.22 -11.59 -3.22
C PHE A 196 -13.18 -12.08 -4.22
N VAL A 197 -13.40 -13.24 -4.82
CA VAL A 197 -12.54 -13.80 -5.85
C VAL A 197 -13.20 -13.62 -7.21
N ASP A 198 -12.56 -12.90 -8.11
CA ASP A 198 -12.90 -12.98 -9.51
C ASP A 198 -12.41 -14.32 -10.07
N MET A 199 -13.25 -15.34 -9.92
CA MET A 199 -12.97 -16.72 -10.34
C MET A 199 -12.63 -16.83 -11.84
N LYS A 200 -13.02 -15.83 -12.66
CA LYS A 200 -12.67 -15.83 -14.10
C LYS A 200 -11.23 -15.43 -14.35
N ASN A 201 -10.65 -14.59 -13.48
CA ASN A 201 -9.35 -14.00 -13.69
C ASN A 201 -8.32 -14.45 -12.65
N GLY A 202 -8.71 -15.25 -11.63
CA GLY A 202 -7.81 -15.68 -10.55
C GLY A 202 -7.24 -14.53 -9.71
N ILE A 203 -7.92 -13.36 -9.72
CA ILE A 203 -7.45 -12.17 -9.02
C ILE A 203 -8.04 -12.13 -7.62
N ILE A 204 -7.18 -12.14 -6.61
CA ILE A 204 -7.55 -11.91 -5.23
C ILE A 204 -7.57 -10.40 -4.99
N SER A 205 -8.69 -9.88 -4.49
CA SER A 205 -8.85 -8.45 -4.23
C SER A 205 -8.37 -8.04 -2.83
N SER A 206 -7.88 -8.98 -2.02
CA SER A 206 -7.37 -8.68 -0.69
C SER A 206 -6.02 -7.97 -0.78
N ASN A 207 -5.92 -6.82 -0.12
CA ASN A 207 -4.71 -6.02 -0.04
C ASN A 207 -4.73 -5.19 1.26
N ASN A 208 -4.97 -5.86 2.39
CA ASN A 208 -4.93 -5.26 3.71
C ASN A 208 -3.72 -5.79 4.51
N LEU A 209 -3.30 -5.04 5.53
CA LEU A 209 -2.10 -5.37 6.32
C LEU A 209 -2.17 -6.76 6.97
N TYR A 210 -3.34 -7.15 7.44
CA TYR A 210 -3.54 -8.45 8.08
C TYR A 210 -3.39 -9.62 7.09
N ASP A 211 -4.05 -9.53 5.92
CA ASP A 211 -3.95 -10.56 4.90
C ASP A 211 -2.54 -10.66 4.31
N ILE A 212 -1.85 -9.53 4.13
CA ILE A 212 -0.45 -9.51 3.70
C ILE A 212 0.40 -10.28 4.70
N TRP A 213 0.27 -9.97 6.00
CA TRP A 213 1.00 -10.64 7.05
C TRP A 213 0.70 -12.15 7.08
N SER A 214 -0.58 -12.53 7.16
CA SER A 214 -1.01 -13.93 7.20
C SER A 214 -0.56 -14.72 5.97
N ALA A 215 -0.63 -14.12 4.78
CA ALA A 215 -0.18 -14.77 3.56
C ALA A 215 1.33 -15.03 3.57
N VAL A 216 2.14 -14.11 4.09
CA VAL A 216 3.59 -14.30 4.22
C VAL A 216 3.92 -15.41 5.22
N GLU A 217 3.25 -15.44 6.38
CA GLU A 217 3.44 -16.51 7.37
C GLU A 217 3.10 -17.89 6.79
N ILE A 218 1.96 -18.00 6.11
CA ILE A 218 1.53 -19.26 5.48
C ILE A 218 2.50 -19.65 4.38
N TYR A 219 2.91 -18.70 3.53
CA TYR A 219 3.88 -18.96 2.48
C TYR A 219 5.21 -19.49 3.05
N CYS A 220 5.71 -18.92 4.16
CA CYS A 220 6.91 -19.42 4.83
C CYS A 220 6.73 -20.86 5.30
N LYS A 221 5.58 -21.20 5.90
CA LYS A 221 5.28 -22.55 6.38
C LYS A 221 5.22 -23.59 5.24
N ILE A 222 4.54 -23.22 4.14
CA ILE A 222 4.40 -24.10 2.96
C ILE A 222 5.75 -24.33 2.27
N SER A 223 6.52 -23.27 2.09
CA SER A 223 7.75 -23.27 1.29
C SER A 223 9.02 -23.58 2.10
N GLY A 224 8.93 -23.65 3.44
CA GLY A 224 10.07 -23.91 4.32
C GLY A 224 11.05 -22.74 4.43
N TYR A 225 10.65 -21.53 4.05
CA TYR A 225 11.43 -20.32 4.20
C TYR A 225 11.37 -19.77 5.63
N THR A 226 12.37 -19.00 6.01
CA THR A 226 12.47 -18.34 7.31
C THR A 226 12.02 -16.89 7.22
N LEU A 227 11.18 -16.45 8.16
CA LEU A 227 10.74 -15.06 8.28
C LEU A 227 11.43 -14.40 9.48
N ASP A 228 12.15 -13.32 9.25
CA ASP A 228 12.50 -12.39 10.33
C ASP A 228 11.28 -11.49 10.60
N THR A 229 10.43 -11.98 11.49
CA THR A 229 9.15 -11.36 11.87
C THR A 229 9.32 -9.87 12.22
N LYS A 230 10.32 -9.56 13.07
CA LYS A 230 10.52 -8.18 13.52
C LYS A 230 10.92 -7.26 12.39
N SER A 231 11.86 -7.67 11.56
CA SER A 231 12.30 -6.87 10.39
C SER A 231 11.17 -6.70 9.39
N PHE A 232 10.45 -7.79 9.08
CA PHE A 232 9.35 -7.75 8.13
C PHE A 232 8.22 -6.81 8.57
N MET A 233 7.79 -6.91 9.84
CA MET A 233 6.75 -6.03 10.40
C MET A 233 7.18 -4.57 10.41
N THR A 234 8.46 -4.31 10.69
CA THR A 234 9.03 -2.96 10.62
C THR A 234 8.93 -2.40 9.20
N ASP A 235 9.36 -3.16 8.20
CA ASP A 235 9.32 -2.75 6.80
C ASP A 235 7.88 -2.59 6.28
N LEU A 236 6.97 -3.49 6.67
CA LEU A 236 5.55 -3.40 6.31
C LEU A 236 4.89 -2.15 6.91
N THR A 237 5.23 -1.84 8.15
CA THR A 237 4.80 -0.63 8.84
C THR A 237 5.34 0.61 8.14
N ASP A 238 6.63 0.61 7.77
CA ASP A 238 7.26 1.71 7.05
C ASP A 238 6.64 1.94 5.67
N MET A 239 6.31 0.89 4.95
CA MET A 239 5.58 0.99 3.68
C MET A 239 4.22 1.67 3.89
N PHE A 240 3.46 1.24 4.89
CA PHE A 240 2.15 1.82 5.18
C PHE A 240 2.26 3.30 5.59
N VAL A 241 3.19 3.62 6.48
CA VAL A 241 3.46 5.01 6.91
C VAL A 241 3.86 5.89 5.72
N PHE A 242 4.75 5.37 4.87
CA PHE A 242 5.17 6.08 3.66
C PHE A 242 3.99 6.37 2.73
N ASP A 243 3.12 5.38 2.50
CA ASP A 243 1.93 5.52 1.67
C ASP A 243 0.96 6.58 2.24
N LEU A 244 0.77 6.61 3.57
CA LEU A 244 -0.06 7.63 4.22
C LEU A 244 0.53 9.04 4.03
N ILE A 245 1.83 9.21 4.21
CA ILE A 245 2.51 10.50 4.09
C ILE A 245 2.47 11.00 2.65
N THR A 246 2.70 10.11 1.69
CA THR A 246 2.77 10.45 0.26
C THR A 246 1.44 10.38 -0.46
N ASN A 247 0.39 9.94 0.22
CA ASN A 247 -0.93 9.70 -0.39
C ASN A 247 -0.88 8.69 -1.56
N GLN A 248 -0.12 7.58 -1.37
CA GLN A 248 0.03 6.53 -2.36
C GLN A 248 -1.20 5.61 -2.40
N GLY A 249 -2.16 5.96 -3.24
CA GLY A 249 -3.42 5.24 -3.38
C GLY A 249 -3.36 4.01 -4.29
N ASP A 250 -2.22 3.78 -4.96
CA ASP A 250 -2.05 2.71 -5.96
C ASP A 250 -1.14 1.57 -5.46
N ARG A 251 -1.02 1.37 -4.15
CA ARG A 251 -0.29 0.23 -3.56
C ARG A 251 -1.13 -1.04 -3.64
N HIS A 252 -1.48 -1.48 -4.86
CA HIS A 252 -2.11 -2.78 -5.08
C HIS A 252 -1.08 -3.92 -5.01
N ALA A 253 -1.54 -5.17 -5.08
CA ALA A 253 -0.70 -6.34 -4.85
C ALA A 253 0.50 -6.49 -5.82
N ASP A 254 0.45 -5.89 -7.02
CA ASP A 254 1.60 -5.88 -7.93
C ASP A 254 2.63 -4.80 -7.60
N ASN A 255 2.31 -3.84 -6.71
CA ASN A 255 3.20 -2.73 -6.35
C ASN A 255 3.90 -2.93 -5.00
N TRP A 256 3.84 -4.12 -4.44
CA TRP A 256 4.65 -4.62 -3.34
C TRP A 256 5.01 -6.09 -3.56
N GLY A 257 5.93 -6.61 -2.79
CA GLY A 257 6.34 -8.01 -2.88
C GLY A 257 7.29 -8.41 -1.77
N ILE A 258 7.67 -9.68 -1.79
CA ILE A 258 8.68 -10.24 -0.90
C ILE A 258 9.93 -10.59 -1.69
N VAL A 259 11.07 -10.47 -1.04
CA VAL A 259 12.38 -10.88 -1.56
C VAL A 259 12.87 -12.07 -0.76
N ILE A 260 13.24 -13.13 -1.46
CA ILE A 260 13.82 -14.35 -0.89
C ILE A 260 15.31 -14.35 -1.19
N ASP A 261 16.13 -14.34 -0.17
CA ASP A 261 17.57 -14.57 -0.29
C ASP A 261 17.81 -16.08 -0.46
N ARG A 262 18.37 -16.49 -1.61
CA ARG A 262 18.57 -17.89 -1.98
C ARG A 262 19.67 -18.60 -1.17
N ASP A 263 20.58 -17.83 -0.59
CA ASP A 263 21.69 -18.39 0.20
C ASP A 263 21.24 -18.66 1.65
N THR A 264 20.39 -17.81 2.21
CA THR A 264 19.95 -17.91 3.60
C THR A 264 18.52 -18.44 3.76
N ASN A 265 17.74 -18.50 2.69
CA ASN A 265 16.30 -18.79 2.69
C ASN A 265 15.47 -17.84 3.59
N ILE A 266 15.96 -16.60 3.77
CA ILE A 266 15.27 -15.59 4.55
C ILE A 266 14.39 -14.74 3.64
N ILE A 267 13.14 -14.53 4.09
CA ILE A 267 12.18 -13.64 3.44
C ILE A 267 12.26 -12.25 4.07
N LYS A 268 12.22 -11.23 3.20
CA LYS A 268 12.12 -9.81 3.56
C LYS A 268 11.04 -9.15 2.72
N LEU A 269 10.48 -8.04 3.18
CA LEU A 269 9.68 -7.19 2.30
C LEU A 269 10.59 -6.57 1.23
N ALA A 270 10.13 -6.51 -0.01
CA ALA A 270 10.86 -5.80 -1.07
C ALA A 270 10.98 -4.31 -0.75
N SER A 271 12.04 -3.66 -1.25
CA SER A 271 12.12 -2.19 -1.24
C SER A 271 10.90 -1.59 -1.95
N LEU A 272 10.43 -0.42 -1.54
CA LEU A 272 9.30 0.25 -2.19
C LEU A 272 9.59 0.48 -3.67
N TYR A 273 8.62 0.20 -4.51
CA TYR A 273 8.69 0.47 -5.95
C TYR A 273 7.31 0.90 -6.49
N ASP A 274 7.30 1.45 -7.69
CA ASP A 274 6.10 1.96 -8.38
C ASP A 274 5.30 2.98 -7.54
N ASN A 275 5.98 4.11 -7.22
CA ASN A 275 5.37 5.22 -6.48
C ASN A 275 4.74 6.27 -7.40
N SER A 276 4.48 5.95 -8.67
CA SER A 276 3.90 6.88 -9.65
C SER A 276 2.51 7.39 -9.26
N GLY A 277 1.78 6.65 -8.42
CA GLY A 277 0.48 7.04 -7.86
C GLY A 277 0.55 8.01 -6.68
N ALA A 278 1.75 8.28 -6.15
CA ALA A 278 1.95 9.12 -4.98
C ALA A 278 1.82 10.63 -5.29
N LEU A 279 1.70 11.43 -4.24
CA LEU A 279 1.70 12.89 -4.28
C LEU A 279 0.65 13.50 -5.22
N SER A 280 -0.34 12.72 -5.65
CA SER A 280 -1.36 13.11 -6.65
C SER A 280 -0.79 13.66 -7.97
N LEU A 281 0.48 13.41 -8.27
CA LEU A 281 1.17 13.88 -9.47
C LEU A 281 0.82 13.06 -10.73
N ASN A 282 0.14 11.93 -10.56
CA ASN A 282 -0.47 11.14 -11.63
C ASN A 282 -1.79 11.71 -12.17
N ARG A 283 -2.19 12.90 -11.71
CA ARG A 283 -3.38 13.60 -12.20
C ARG A 283 -3.03 14.51 -13.38
N GLU A 284 -4.02 14.80 -14.23
CA GLU A 284 -3.83 15.72 -15.36
C GLU A 284 -3.26 17.08 -14.88
N LYS A 285 -2.26 17.61 -15.57
CA LYS A 285 -1.60 18.91 -15.25
C LYS A 285 -2.58 20.07 -15.10
N ALA A 286 -3.69 20.07 -15.85
CA ALA A 286 -4.75 21.06 -15.74
C ALA A 286 -5.44 21.05 -14.36
N ILE A 287 -5.37 19.92 -13.63
CA ILE A 287 -6.01 19.72 -12.33
C ILE A 287 -5.03 20.08 -11.20
N VAL A 288 -3.74 19.95 -11.46
CA VAL A 288 -2.65 20.18 -10.51
C VAL A 288 -2.22 21.67 -10.46
N ASN A 289 -2.85 22.56 -11.19
CA ASN A 289 -2.54 23.99 -11.14
C ASN A 289 -3.03 24.65 -9.83
N ILE A 290 -2.13 24.81 -8.87
CA ILE A 290 -2.40 25.23 -7.48
C ILE A 290 -2.73 26.71 -7.32
N ASP A 291 -2.20 27.60 -8.15
CA ASP A 291 -2.61 29.01 -8.10
C ASP A 291 -4.11 29.17 -8.31
N ASP A 292 -4.66 28.21 -9.00
CA ASP A 292 -6.08 28.03 -9.13
C ASP A 292 -6.69 27.21 -7.98
N PHE A 293 -5.95 26.34 -7.29
CA PHE A 293 -6.50 25.46 -6.27
C PHE A 293 -6.96 26.23 -5.01
N SER A 294 -6.13 27.11 -4.47
CA SER A 294 -6.51 27.96 -3.32
C SER A 294 -7.57 29.01 -3.67
N LYS A 295 -7.61 29.50 -4.93
CA LYS A 295 -8.66 30.40 -5.44
C LYS A 295 -9.94 29.63 -5.83
N ARG A 296 -9.87 28.35 -6.11
CA ARG A 296 -10.92 27.49 -6.66
C ARG A 296 -11.67 26.67 -5.64
N LEU A 297 -11.30 26.71 -4.37
CA LEU A 297 -12.16 26.30 -3.26
C LEU A 297 -13.49 27.08 -3.21
N LYS A 298 -13.61 28.20 -4.00
CA LYS A 298 -14.85 28.94 -4.26
C LYS A 298 -15.57 28.43 -5.53
N ILE A 299 -15.89 27.13 -5.57
CA ILE A 299 -16.24 26.36 -6.78
C ILE A 299 -17.72 26.48 -7.21
N GLU A 300 -18.47 27.44 -6.79
CA GLU A 300 -19.92 27.46 -7.04
C GLU A 300 -20.38 27.59 -8.53
N LYS A 301 -19.50 27.87 -9.49
CA LYS A 301 -19.89 28.21 -10.88
C LYS A 301 -19.28 27.35 -12.00
N ARG A 302 -18.83 26.08 -11.76
CA ARG A 302 -18.15 25.27 -12.79
C ARG A 302 -18.98 24.11 -13.33
N PRO A 303 -18.67 23.61 -14.58
CA PRO A 303 -19.32 22.45 -15.16
C PRO A 303 -19.22 21.22 -14.26
N ALA A 304 -20.25 20.40 -14.22
CA ALA A 304 -20.36 19.26 -13.29
C ALA A 304 -19.17 18.27 -13.35
N LYS A 305 -18.60 18.03 -14.54
CA LYS A 305 -17.41 17.17 -14.72
C LYS A 305 -16.19 17.73 -14.01
N VAL A 306 -15.95 19.02 -14.12
CA VAL A 306 -14.82 19.73 -13.48
C VAL A 306 -15.02 19.77 -11.97
N LYS A 307 -16.26 20.01 -11.49
CA LYS A 307 -16.59 19.95 -10.05
C LYS A 307 -16.28 18.57 -9.44
N GLY A 308 -16.62 17.49 -10.14
CA GLY A 308 -16.34 16.12 -9.67
C GLY A 308 -14.85 15.84 -9.52
N ILE A 309 -14.02 16.29 -10.46
CA ILE A 309 -12.57 16.16 -10.41
C ILE A 309 -11.96 16.95 -9.23
N TYR A 310 -12.41 18.19 -9.02
CA TYR A 310 -11.94 19.00 -7.88
C TYR A 310 -12.40 18.47 -6.53
N ALA A 311 -13.62 17.97 -6.43
CA ALA A 311 -14.10 17.32 -5.22
C ALA A 311 -13.21 16.12 -4.87
N LYS A 312 -12.83 15.31 -5.86
CA LYS A 312 -11.94 14.17 -5.68
C LYS A 312 -10.51 14.59 -5.30
N MET A 313 -9.98 15.68 -5.87
CA MET A 313 -8.68 16.23 -5.45
C MET A 313 -8.70 16.77 -4.02
N LYS A 314 -9.76 17.49 -3.66
CA LYS A 314 -9.95 17.97 -2.30
C LYS A 314 -10.02 16.81 -1.32
N GLU A 315 -10.81 15.79 -1.63
CA GLU A 315 -10.90 14.55 -0.87
C GLU A 315 -9.52 13.87 -0.76
N THR A 316 -8.74 13.81 -1.84
CA THR A 316 -7.39 13.24 -1.87
C THR A 316 -6.42 14.01 -0.98
N ILE A 317 -6.50 15.34 -0.96
CA ILE A 317 -5.64 16.18 -0.10
C ILE A 317 -6.12 16.18 1.36
N GLU A 318 -7.43 16.13 1.58
CA GLU A 318 -8.03 16.15 2.92
C GLU A 318 -7.91 14.80 3.67
N HIS A 319 -7.58 13.70 2.97
CA HIS A 319 -7.52 12.36 3.54
C HIS A 319 -6.21 11.68 3.20
N SER A 320 -5.37 11.45 4.22
CA SER A 320 -4.25 10.53 4.10
C SER A 320 -4.79 9.14 3.83
N PHE A 321 -4.23 8.39 2.87
CA PHE A 321 -4.62 7.01 2.62
C PHE A 321 -3.46 6.22 1.99
N SER A 322 -3.52 4.90 2.13
CA SER A 322 -2.66 3.94 1.47
C SER A 322 -3.47 3.09 0.51
N GLY A 323 -2.83 2.56 -0.51
CA GLY A 323 -3.39 1.51 -1.37
C GLY A 323 -3.52 0.19 -0.62
N VAL A 324 -2.71 -0.02 0.42
CA VAL A 324 -2.88 -1.09 1.40
C VAL A 324 -3.95 -0.66 2.40
N LYS A 325 -4.93 -1.51 2.61
CA LYS A 325 -6.06 -1.26 3.51
C LYS A 325 -5.70 -1.66 4.93
N ILE A 326 -6.34 -1.00 5.90
CA ILE A 326 -6.35 -1.44 7.28
C ILE A 326 -7.47 -2.46 7.45
N TYR A 327 -7.29 -3.38 8.41
CA TYR A 327 -8.25 -4.43 8.69
C TYR A 327 -9.63 -3.86 9.12
N ALA A 328 -10.62 -4.39 8.59
CA ALA A 328 -11.92 -4.88 8.90
C ALA A 328 -13.15 -4.02 8.93
N GLU A 329 -13.35 -3.02 9.68
CA GLU A 329 -14.70 -2.42 9.75
C GLU A 329 -15.13 -1.63 8.50
N ASP A 330 -14.24 -1.49 7.50
CA ASP A 330 -14.37 -0.46 6.46
C ASP A 330 -14.35 -0.93 5.00
N VAL A 331 -14.47 -2.20 4.73
CA VAL A 331 -14.62 -2.68 3.35
C VAL A 331 -15.92 -2.14 2.71
N LEU A 332 -16.93 -1.86 3.52
CA LEU A 332 -18.19 -1.25 3.07
C LEU A 332 -18.09 0.28 2.90
N GLU A 333 -17.16 0.95 3.58
CA GLU A 333 -16.98 2.40 3.53
C GLU A 333 -15.67 2.85 2.88
N ARG A 334 -15.31 2.31 1.72
CA ARG A 334 -14.09 2.63 0.92
C ARG A 334 -13.77 4.13 0.76
N ARG A 335 -14.59 5.02 1.32
CA ARG A 335 -14.50 6.47 1.17
C ARG A 335 -14.30 7.24 2.48
N LYS A 336 -14.26 6.57 3.65
CA LYS A 336 -14.14 7.25 4.95
C LYS A 336 -12.93 6.80 5.78
N ASN A 337 -11.82 6.54 5.12
CA ASN A 337 -10.59 6.01 5.72
C ASN A 337 -10.01 6.84 6.87
N THR A 338 -10.39 8.10 7.04
CA THR A 338 -9.83 8.96 8.09
C THR A 338 -10.06 8.39 9.48
N LYS A 339 -11.28 7.93 9.78
CA LYS A 339 -11.62 7.44 11.12
C LYS A 339 -10.92 6.13 11.45
N LEU A 340 -10.71 5.26 10.47
CA LEU A 340 -9.98 4.01 10.66
C LEU A 340 -8.50 4.23 10.86
N ILE A 341 -7.89 5.13 10.09
CA ILE A 341 -6.51 5.52 10.28
C ILE A 341 -6.34 6.13 11.67
N GLU A 342 -7.28 6.97 12.11
CA GLU A 342 -7.32 7.50 13.47
C GLU A 342 -7.36 6.39 14.50
N THR A 343 -8.28 5.43 14.35
CA THR A 343 -8.41 4.28 15.26
C THR A 343 -7.15 3.42 15.22
N TYR A 344 -6.65 3.07 14.03
CA TYR A 344 -5.43 2.28 13.89
C TYR A 344 -4.23 2.95 14.56
N ILE A 345 -4.02 4.25 14.34
CA ILE A 345 -2.94 5.02 14.97
C ILE A 345 -3.14 5.09 16.48
N SER A 346 -4.39 5.31 16.94
CA SER A 346 -4.69 5.40 18.37
C SER A 346 -4.51 4.07 19.10
N ASP A 347 -4.84 2.96 18.46
CA ASP A 347 -4.76 1.62 19.05
C ASP A 347 -3.42 0.92 18.84
N SER A 348 -2.54 1.52 18.03
CA SER A 348 -1.20 1.00 17.76
C SER A 348 -0.29 1.04 19.00
N SER A 349 0.76 0.21 18.97
CA SER A 349 1.75 0.17 20.03
C SER A 349 2.51 1.50 20.19
N GLU A 350 3.03 1.75 21.39
CA GLU A 350 3.86 2.93 21.67
C GLU A 350 5.09 2.99 20.74
N GLU A 351 5.75 1.85 20.50
CA GLU A 351 6.88 1.74 19.57
C GLU A 351 6.51 2.18 18.14
N PHE A 352 5.31 1.81 17.66
CA PHE A 352 4.82 2.27 16.36
C PHE A 352 4.60 3.77 16.33
N GLN A 353 3.99 4.33 17.37
CA GLN A 353 3.70 5.77 17.46
C GLN A 353 4.99 6.60 17.53
N GLU A 354 5.97 6.18 18.34
CA GLU A 354 7.28 6.83 18.42
C GLU A 354 8.00 6.81 17.06
N ARG A 355 7.98 5.67 16.36
CA ARG A 355 8.56 5.53 15.01
C ARG A 355 7.85 6.43 14.00
N LEU A 356 6.54 6.55 14.07
CA LEU A 356 5.75 7.43 13.21
C LEU A 356 6.07 8.90 13.51
N GLU A 357 6.13 9.30 14.78
CA GLU A 357 6.51 10.66 15.20
C GLU A 357 7.92 11.02 14.74
N GLU A 358 8.89 10.12 14.88
CA GLU A 358 10.26 10.31 14.40
C GLU A 358 10.25 10.63 12.90
N LYS A 359 9.61 9.80 12.08
CA LYS A 359 9.54 10.02 10.62
C LYS A 359 8.82 11.31 10.25
N LEU A 360 7.72 11.62 10.93
CA LEU A 360 6.98 12.87 10.69
C LEU A 360 7.79 14.11 11.08
N SER A 361 8.66 14.01 12.08
CA SER A 361 9.52 15.12 12.50
C SER A 361 10.50 15.56 11.39
N LEU A 362 10.91 14.62 10.54
CA LEU A 362 11.81 14.85 9.41
C LEU A 362 11.14 15.57 8.23
N ILE A 363 9.80 15.59 8.17
CA ILE A 363 9.07 16.28 7.11
C ILE A 363 8.93 17.74 7.49
N THR A 364 9.89 18.56 7.11
CA THR A 364 9.88 20.01 7.29
C THR A 364 10.00 20.72 5.95
N ASP A 365 9.66 22.00 5.88
CA ASP A 365 9.82 22.78 4.65
C ASP A 365 11.27 22.78 4.19
N GLU A 366 12.22 22.90 5.10
CA GLU A 366 13.67 22.89 4.82
C GLU A 366 14.12 21.55 4.23
N ASN A 367 13.67 20.43 4.80
CA ASN A 367 14.02 19.10 4.31
C ASN A 367 13.36 18.81 2.94
N ILE A 368 12.14 19.28 2.72
CA ILE A 368 11.47 19.18 1.42
C ILE A 368 12.22 20.02 0.37
N ASP A 369 12.68 21.22 0.72
CA ASP A 369 13.52 22.04 -0.15
C ASP A 369 14.86 21.37 -0.46
N MET A 370 15.48 20.70 0.51
CA MET A 370 16.72 19.93 0.26
C MET A 370 16.46 18.79 -0.74
N ILE A 371 15.33 18.08 -0.64
CA ILE A 371 14.95 17.03 -1.62
C ILE A 371 14.86 17.64 -3.02
N PHE A 372 14.17 18.79 -3.17
CA PHE A 372 14.04 19.43 -4.48
C PHE A 372 15.39 19.91 -5.02
N CYS A 373 16.23 20.50 -4.18
CA CYS A 373 17.58 20.91 -4.57
C CYS A 373 18.45 19.74 -5.01
N GLU A 374 18.37 18.59 -4.31
CA GLU A 374 19.11 17.38 -4.67
C GLU A 374 18.68 16.86 -6.07
N ILE A 375 17.37 16.80 -6.32
CA ILE A 375 16.85 16.38 -7.63
C ILE A 375 17.28 17.37 -8.73
N GLU A 376 17.18 18.68 -8.49
CA GLU A 376 17.58 19.70 -9.47
C GLU A 376 19.07 19.70 -9.73
N SER A 377 19.88 19.46 -8.71
CA SER A 377 21.34 19.33 -8.82
C SER A 377 21.68 18.10 -9.67
N LYS A 378 21.05 16.96 -9.40
CA LYS A 378 21.28 15.70 -10.13
C LYS A 378 20.79 15.80 -11.58
N THR A 379 19.66 16.41 -11.83
CA THR A 379 19.07 16.51 -13.17
C THR A 379 19.57 17.70 -13.97
N HIS A 380 20.21 18.68 -13.33
CA HIS A 380 20.58 19.98 -13.92
C HIS A 380 19.38 20.73 -14.54
N GLN A 381 18.18 20.49 -14.02
CA GLN A 381 16.94 21.12 -14.47
C GLN A 381 16.06 21.48 -13.28
N PRO A 382 15.37 22.61 -13.31
CA PRO A 382 14.41 22.94 -12.27
C PRO A 382 13.19 22.01 -12.32
N ILE A 383 12.77 21.57 -11.15
CA ILE A 383 11.46 20.89 -11.00
C ILE A 383 10.38 21.95 -11.26
N PRO A 384 9.33 21.63 -12.04
CA PRO A 384 8.22 22.56 -12.24
C PRO A 384 7.62 23.04 -10.91
N ASP A 385 7.40 24.37 -10.77
CA ASP A 385 6.90 24.97 -9.52
C ASP A 385 5.57 24.32 -9.06
N VAL A 386 4.72 23.92 -10.00
CA VAL A 386 3.48 23.23 -9.70
C VAL A 386 3.74 21.88 -9.00
N VAL A 387 4.76 21.14 -9.41
CA VAL A 387 5.15 19.87 -8.80
C VAL A 387 5.65 20.10 -7.37
N LYS A 388 6.57 21.06 -7.19
CA LYS A 388 7.09 21.43 -5.85
C LYS A 388 5.96 21.81 -4.90
N ASN A 389 5.05 22.66 -5.36
CA ASN A 389 3.94 23.15 -4.57
C ASN A 389 2.96 22.03 -4.17
N VAL A 390 2.59 21.15 -5.11
CA VAL A 390 1.67 20.02 -4.81
C VAL A 390 2.31 19.04 -3.86
N ALA A 391 3.53 18.61 -4.14
CA ALA A 391 4.24 17.65 -3.28
C ALA A 391 4.38 18.20 -1.84
N ARG A 392 4.83 19.45 -1.70
CA ARG A 392 4.94 20.11 -0.38
C ARG A 392 3.62 20.15 0.36
N GLN A 393 2.55 20.59 -0.30
CA GLN A 393 1.24 20.70 0.33
C GLN A 393 0.71 19.36 0.81
N ILE A 394 0.86 18.30 0.02
CA ILE A 394 0.43 16.95 0.40
C ILE A 394 1.24 16.45 1.59
N LEU A 395 2.57 16.54 1.52
CA LEU A 395 3.44 16.08 2.61
C LEU A 395 3.16 16.81 3.92
N MET A 396 3.08 18.14 3.89
CA MET A 396 2.83 18.96 5.08
C MET A 396 1.41 18.76 5.62
N PHE A 397 0.42 18.64 4.75
CA PHE A 397 -0.96 18.38 5.16
C PHE A 397 -1.09 17.03 5.85
N ASN A 398 -0.55 15.96 5.24
CA ASN A 398 -0.60 14.62 5.81
C ASN A 398 0.16 14.53 7.12
N LYS A 399 1.36 15.12 7.19
CA LYS A 399 2.11 15.26 8.45
C LYS A 399 1.25 15.86 9.56
N ASN A 400 0.66 17.03 9.30
CA ASN A 400 -0.12 17.74 10.32
C ASN A 400 -1.33 16.93 10.77
N LYS A 401 -2.04 16.32 9.80
CA LYS A 401 -3.19 15.48 10.09
C LYS A 401 -2.85 14.25 10.93
N ILE A 402 -1.76 13.55 10.61
CA ILE A 402 -1.30 12.38 11.38
C ILE A 402 -0.85 12.82 12.79
N ASN A 403 -0.17 13.96 12.92
CA ASN A 403 0.20 14.53 14.22
C ASN A 403 -1.04 14.88 15.06
N ASP A 404 -2.10 15.41 14.45
CA ASP A 404 -3.36 15.68 15.15
C ASP A 404 -3.97 14.39 15.71
N MET A 405 -3.97 13.31 14.91
CA MET A 405 -4.45 11.97 15.35
C MET A 405 -3.64 11.44 16.55
N LEU A 406 -2.30 11.54 16.50
CA LEU A 406 -1.41 11.14 17.60
C LEU A 406 -1.65 11.97 18.88
N SER A 407 -1.96 13.25 18.75
CA SER A 407 -2.14 14.16 19.87
C SER A 407 -3.45 13.92 20.65
N VAL A 408 -4.50 13.47 20.00
CA VAL A 408 -5.82 13.18 20.61
C VAL A 408 -5.67 12.11 21.70
N LYS A 409 -4.85 11.09 21.49
CA LYS A 409 -4.58 10.03 22.48
C LYS A 409 -3.86 10.56 23.72
N LYS A 410 -2.79 11.33 23.52
CA LYS A 410 -2.01 11.90 24.66
C LYS A 410 -2.82 12.85 25.54
N GLY A 411 -3.91 13.44 25.02
CA GLY A 411 -4.85 14.29 25.79
C GLY A 411 -5.96 13.50 26.52
N GLY A 412 -6.30 12.30 26.04
CA GLY A 412 -7.34 11.44 26.63
C GLY A 412 -6.90 10.70 27.89
N GLU A 413 -5.60 10.42 28.05
CA GLU A 413 -5.05 9.76 29.25
C GLU A 413 -4.91 10.68 30.48
N LYS A 414 -5.18 11.98 30.33
CA LYS A 414 -5.13 12.99 31.40
C LYS A 414 -6.47 13.36 32.00
N ARG A 415 -7.55 12.61 31.72
CA ARG A 415 -8.85 12.87 32.32
C ARG A 415 -9.36 11.70 33.19
#